data_cdec801155ec41cfc1e0033c508c7432
#
_entry.id   cdec801155ec41cfc1e0033c508c7432
#
_cell.length_a   1.000
_cell.length_b   1.000
_cell.length_c   1.000
_cell.angle_alpha   90.00
_cell.angle_beta   90.00
_cell.angle_gamma   90.00
#
_symmetry.space_group_name_H-M   'P 1'
#
loop_
_entity.id
_entity.type
_entity.pdbx_description
1 polymer ?
#
loop_
_entity_poly.entity_id
_entity_poly.type
_entity_poly.pdbx_seq_one_letter_code
_entity_poly.pdbx_strand_id
1 'polypeptide(L)'
;MRFLALGDLDFDPIRRTGYGEAPPLEPDLVRAQEDIAWADHLVWAYPNWWGTMPALQKGFIDRVILPGFAFKYREGKLLWDKLLKGRSARLLVTMDTPPPWYRWVIGRPGHNQMRHSVLGFCGVKPVRVSQFGVVKKSSPATREKWLRRAADLGAAGR
;
A
#
# COMPACT_ATOMS: atom_id res chain seq x y z
N MET A 1 10.82 -11.31 8.44
CA MET A 1 10.03 -10.69 7.35
C MET A 1 8.95 -11.67 6.94
N ARG A 2 7.72 -11.20 6.78
CA ARG A 2 6.62 -11.96 6.17
C ARG A 2 6.35 -11.38 4.78
N PHE A 3 6.14 -12.23 3.79
CA PHE A 3 5.94 -11.85 2.40
C PHE A 3 4.55 -12.27 1.94
N LEU A 4 3.84 -11.37 1.27
CA LEU A 4 2.50 -11.57 0.77
C LEU A 4 2.44 -11.17 -0.71
N ALA A 5 2.26 -12.14 -1.61
CA ALA A 5 2.04 -11.88 -3.02
C ALA A 5 0.53 -11.86 -3.29
N LEU A 6 -0.01 -10.70 -3.64
CA LEU A 6 -1.47 -10.53 -3.80
C LEU A 6 -2.06 -11.41 -4.90
N GLY A 7 -1.26 -11.77 -5.91
CA GLY A 7 -1.70 -12.65 -6.99
C GLY A 7 -1.87 -14.12 -6.58
N ASP A 8 -1.33 -14.52 -5.44
CA ASP A 8 -1.37 -15.88 -4.93
C ASP A 8 -2.48 -16.08 -3.88
N LEU A 9 -3.17 -14.97 -3.50
CA LEU A 9 -4.24 -15.04 -2.49
C LEU A 9 -5.56 -15.41 -3.12
N ASP A 10 -6.30 -16.27 -2.42
CA ASP A 10 -7.67 -16.65 -2.78
C ASP A 10 -8.67 -15.70 -2.08
N PHE A 11 -9.13 -14.69 -2.81
CA PHE A 11 -10.14 -13.74 -2.34
C PHE A 11 -10.86 -13.04 -3.49
N ASP A 12 -12.09 -12.58 -3.26
CA ASP A 12 -12.80 -11.70 -4.19
C ASP A 12 -12.36 -10.23 -3.95
N PRO A 13 -11.67 -9.59 -4.92
CA PRO A 13 -11.23 -8.20 -4.77
C PRO A 13 -12.39 -7.20 -4.85
N ILE A 14 -13.60 -7.63 -5.26
CA ILE A 14 -14.74 -6.75 -5.44
C ILE A 14 -15.53 -6.66 -4.14
N ARG A 15 -15.52 -5.49 -3.52
CA ARG A 15 -16.41 -5.20 -2.40
C ARG A 15 -17.79 -4.82 -2.90
N ARG A 16 -18.80 -5.67 -2.66
CA ARG A 16 -20.19 -5.46 -3.13
C ARG A 16 -21.11 -4.83 -2.10
N THR A 17 -20.72 -4.83 -0.83
CA THR A 17 -21.55 -4.35 0.29
C THR A 17 -20.89 -3.19 1.03
N GLY A 18 -21.67 -2.44 1.80
CA GLY A 18 -21.18 -1.44 2.74
C GLY A 18 -20.35 -2.05 3.89
N TYR A 19 -19.78 -1.20 4.75
CA TYR A 19 -18.94 -1.69 5.86
C TYR A 19 -19.73 -2.47 6.93
N GLY A 20 -21.01 -2.17 7.13
CA GLY A 20 -21.84 -2.85 8.13
C GLY A 20 -22.37 -4.23 7.75
N GLU A 21 -22.33 -4.56 6.44
CA GLU A 21 -22.90 -5.80 5.87
C GLU A 21 -21.82 -6.67 5.21
N ALA A 22 -20.56 -6.42 5.54
CA ALA A 22 -19.46 -7.16 4.91
C ALA A 22 -19.52 -8.63 5.32
N PRO A 23 -19.42 -9.58 4.36
CA PRO A 23 -19.26 -10.98 4.68
C PRO A 23 -17.96 -11.19 5.47
N PRO A 24 -17.85 -12.32 6.21
CA PRO A 24 -16.58 -12.71 6.83
C PRO A 24 -15.44 -12.66 5.81
N LEU A 25 -14.25 -12.32 6.28
CA LEU A 25 -13.05 -12.30 5.44
C LEU A 25 -12.66 -13.74 5.09
N GLU A 26 -12.19 -13.92 3.87
CA GLU A 26 -11.54 -15.15 3.43
C GLU A 26 -10.28 -15.44 4.27
N PRO A 27 -9.89 -16.71 4.46
CA PRO A 27 -8.75 -17.06 5.32
C PRO A 27 -7.46 -16.33 4.97
N ASP A 28 -7.21 -16.08 3.68
CA ASP A 28 -6.03 -15.35 3.22
C ASP A 28 -6.05 -13.88 3.64
N LEU A 29 -7.22 -13.26 3.66
CA LEU A 29 -7.37 -11.88 4.12
C LEU A 29 -7.28 -11.77 5.64
N VAL A 30 -7.74 -12.77 6.39
CA VAL A 30 -7.53 -12.86 7.84
C VAL A 30 -6.04 -12.91 8.16
N ARG A 31 -5.29 -13.82 7.49
CA ARG A 31 -3.82 -13.90 7.63
C ARG A 31 -3.13 -12.58 7.25
N ALA A 32 -3.61 -11.92 6.20
CA ALA A 32 -3.08 -10.62 5.81
C ALA A 32 -3.29 -9.55 6.90
N GLN A 33 -4.42 -9.53 7.58
CA GLN A 33 -4.65 -8.64 8.74
C GLN A 33 -3.70 -8.98 9.89
N GLU A 34 -3.49 -10.25 10.20
CA GLU A 34 -2.54 -10.70 11.23
C GLU A 34 -1.11 -10.26 10.88
N ASP A 35 -0.69 -10.39 9.62
CA ASP A 35 0.63 -9.97 9.16
C ASP A 35 0.81 -8.44 9.24
N ILE A 36 -0.21 -7.67 8.88
CA ILE A 36 -0.20 -6.21 9.03
C ILE A 36 -0.17 -5.82 10.52
N ALA A 37 -0.91 -6.52 11.36
CA ALA A 37 -0.92 -6.26 12.81
C ALA A 37 0.43 -6.58 13.47
N TRP A 38 1.10 -7.63 13.00
CA TRP A 38 2.42 -8.05 13.50
C TRP A 38 3.55 -7.10 13.07
N ALA A 39 3.45 -6.48 11.90
CA ALA A 39 4.54 -5.72 11.31
C ALA A 39 4.70 -4.32 11.93
N ASP A 40 5.94 -3.91 12.23
CA ASP A 40 6.30 -2.53 12.59
C ASP A 40 6.57 -1.66 11.35
N HIS A 41 6.95 -2.31 10.24
CA HIS A 41 7.24 -1.64 8.97
C HIS A 41 6.58 -2.38 7.80
N LEU A 42 5.76 -1.67 7.03
CA LEU A 42 5.05 -2.20 5.88
C LEU A 42 5.74 -1.80 4.58
N VAL A 43 5.99 -2.76 3.68
CA VAL A 43 6.50 -2.48 2.35
C VAL A 43 5.43 -2.83 1.31
N TRP A 44 5.11 -1.86 0.46
CA TRP A 44 4.16 -2.02 -0.64
C TRP A 44 4.90 -1.87 -1.95
N ALA A 45 5.05 -2.95 -2.71
CA ALA A 45 5.73 -2.97 -4.01
C ALA A 45 4.69 -3.19 -5.12
N TYR A 46 4.57 -2.21 -6.05
CA TYR A 46 3.57 -2.27 -7.11
C TYR A 46 3.92 -1.39 -8.32
N PRO A 47 3.41 -1.71 -9.51
CA PRO A 47 3.50 -0.82 -10.66
C PRO A 47 2.47 0.31 -10.57
N ASN A 48 2.85 1.49 -11.06
CA ASN A 48 1.92 2.59 -11.23
C ASN A 48 1.16 2.41 -12.55
N TRP A 49 -0.12 2.10 -12.47
CA TRP A 49 -1.03 1.98 -13.61
C TRP A 49 -2.09 3.08 -13.54
N TRP A 50 -2.23 3.82 -14.63
CA TRP A 50 -3.21 4.92 -14.71
C TRP A 50 -3.11 5.94 -13.55
N GLY A 51 -1.89 6.21 -13.10
CA GLY A 51 -1.60 7.17 -12.03
C GLY A 51 -1.75 6.64 -10.62
N THR A 52 -2.15 5.37 -10.42
CA THR A 52 -2.36 4.75 -9.11
C THR A 52 -1.90 3.29 -9.07
N MET A 53 -2.33 2.55 -8.06
CA MET A 53 -2.07 1.12 -7.90
C MET A 53 -2.93 0.25 -8.84
N PRO A 54 -2.53 -1.01 -9.11
CA PRO A 54 -3.36 -1.98 -9.81
C PRO A 54 -4.70 -2.25 -9.11
N ALA A 55 -5.72 -2.65 -9.88
CA ALA A 55 -7.06 -2.94 -9.38
C ALA A 55 -7.06 -4.02 -8.28
N LEU A 56 -6.27 -5.08 -8.43
CA LEU A 56 -6.15 -6.13 -7.42
C LEU A 56 -5.66 -5.58 -6.08
N GLN A 57 -4.65 -4.69 -6.08
CA GLN A 57 -4.17 -4.08 -4.85
C GLN A 57 -5.23 -3.14 -4.23
N LYS A 58 -5.99 -2.41 -5.05
CA LYS A 58 -7.09 -1.58 -4.55
C LYS A 58 -8.17 -2.45 -3.91
N GLY A 59 -8.55 -3.55 -4.56
CA GLY A 59 -9.50 -4.52 -4.01
C GLY A 59 -9.02 -5.14 -2.70
N PHE A 60 -7.75 -5.53 -2.62
CA PHE A 60 -7.14 -5.99 -1.37
C PHE A 60 -7.26 -4.94 -0.24
N ILE A 61 -6.93 -3.68 -0.53
CA ILE A 61 -7.07 -2.60 0.45
C ILE A 61 -8.52 -2.45 0.91
N ASP A 62 -9.48 -2.47 -0.02
CA ASP A 62 -10.90 -2.33 0.30
C ASP A 62 -11.46 -3.48 1.13
N ARG A 63 -10.85 -4.67 1.03
CA ARG A 63 -11.23 -5.86 1.77
C ARG A 63 -10.52 -6.02 3.10
N VAL A 64 -9.28 -5.53 3.23
CA VAL A 64 -8.42 -5.74 4.42
C VAL A 64 -8.44 -4.54 5.37
N ILE A 65 -8.42 -3.31 4.84
CA ILE A 65 -8.35 -2.08 5.64
C ILE A 65 -9.76 -1.68 6.10
N LEU A 66 -10.25 -2.36 7.12
CA LEU A 66 -11.63 -2.27 7.57
C LEU A 66 -11.79 -1.53 8.90
N PRO A 67 -13.02 -1.01 9.19
CA PRO A 67 -13.38 -0.57 10.53
C PRO A 67 -13.21 -1.71 11.56
N GLY A 68 -12.72 -1.39 12.76
CA GLY A 68 -12.42 -2.36 13.80
C GLY A 68 -11.03 -2.99 13.72
N PHE A 69 -10.42 -3.03 12.53
CA PHE A 69 -9.05 -3.48 12.31
C PHE A 69 -8.07 -2.31 12.14
N ALA A 70 -8.29 -1.47 11.14
CA ALA A 70 -7.34 -0.41 10.77
C ALA A 70 -7.72 0.97 11.34
N PHE A 71 -8.99 1.18 11.58
CA PHE A 71 -9.54 2.41 12.16
C PHE A 71 -10.89 2.13 12.86
N LYS A 72 -11.36 3.09 13.68
CA LYS A 72 -12.66 3.00 14.32
C LYS A 72 -13.31 4.38 14.39
N TYR A 73 -14.50 4.52 13.84
CA TYR A 73 -15.28 5.74 13.97
C TYR A 73 -15.76 5.90 15.43
N ARG A 74 -15.77 7.14 15.90
CA ARG A 74 -16.32 7.51 17.21
C ARG A 74 -17.72 8.07 17.02
N GLU A 75 -18.67 7.49 17.71
CA GLU A 75 -20.06 7.96 17.65
C GLU A 75 -20.16 9.44 18.02
N GLY A 76 -20.90 10.22 17.19
CA GLY A 76 -21.08 11.65 17.39
C GLY A 76 -19.83 12.53 17.23
N LYS A 77 -18.69 12.00 16.70
CA LYS A 77 -17.45 12.76 16.51
C LYS A 77 -17.00 12.76 15.07
N LEU A 78 -16.40 13.88 14.62
CA LEU A 78 -15.76 13.97 13.30
C LEU A 78 -14.44 13.19 13.23
N LEU A 79 -13.79 12.93 14.37
CA LEU A 79 -12.50 12.24 14.44
C LEU A 79 -12.71 10.75 14.72
N TRP A 80 -11.76 9.96 14.23
CA TRP A 80 -11.74 8.51 14.38
C TRP A 80 -10.45 8.02 15.06
N ASP A 81 -10.49 6.81 15.59
CA ASP A 81 -9.32 6.14 16.13
C ASP A 81 -8.52 5.49 14.99
N LYS A 82 -7.23 5.70 15.03
CA LYS A 82 -6.25 5.15 14.06
C LYS A 82 -5.60 3.94 14.70
N LEU A 83 -5.98 2.75 14.29
CA LEU A 83 -5.60 1.51 14.96
C LEU A 83 -4.23 0.96 14.52
N LEU A 84 -3.65 1.47 13.42
CA LEU A 84 -2.33 1.07 12.92
C LEU A 84 -1.22 2.06 13.30
N LYS A 85 -1.41 2.85 14.36
CA LYS A 85 -0.37 3.75 14.91
C LYS A 85 0.87 2.98 15.34
N GLY A 86 2.03 3.67 15.32
CA GLY A 86 3.33 3.09 15.69
C GLY A 86 4.04 2.41 14.53
N ARG A 87 3.34 2.14 13.43
CA ARG A 87 3.90 1.53 12.22
C ARG A 87 4.40 2.58 11.24
N SER A 88 5.41 2.22 10.48
CA SER A 88 5.91 2.99 9.33
C SER A 88 5.67 2.22 8.03
N ALA A 89 5.81 2.89 6.88
CA ALA A 89 5.68 2.21 5.59
C ALA A 89 6.61 2.78 4.52
N ARG A 90 6.91 1.93 3.53
CA ARG A 90 7.58 2.30 2.29
C ARG A 90 6.80 1.80 1.09
N LEU A 91 6.63 2.69 0.12
CA LEU A 91 6.10 2.37 -1.19
C LEU A 91 7.26 2.22 -2.17
N LEU A 92 7.38 1.07 -2.81
CA LEU A 92 8.31 0.80 -3.91
C LEU A 92 7.48 0.80 -5.20
N VAL A 93 7.56 1.88 -5.97
CA VAL A 93 6.65 2.09 -7.10
C VAL A 93 7.43 2.14 -8.40
N THR A 94 7.15 1.20 -9.30
CA THR A 94 7.68 1.20 -10.66
C THR A 94 6.73 1.94 -11.61
N MET A 95 7.27 2.61 -12.62
CA MET A 95 6.44 3.33 -13.59
C MET A 95 7.17 3.61 -14.90
N ASP A 96 6.43 3.85 -15.97
CA ASP A 96 6.94 4.33 -17.25
C ASP A 96 6.77 5.84 -17.43
N THR A 97 5.90 6.47 -16.66
CA THR A 97 5.78 7.92 -16.63
C THR A 97 7.07 8.53 -16.05
N PRO A 98 7.67 9.52 -16.72
CA PRO A 98 8.85 10.21 -16.17
C PRO A 98 8.56 10.80 -14.78
N PRO A 99 9.41 10.54 -13.77
CA PRO A 99 9.16 10.97 -12.39
C PRO A 99 8.85 12.47 -12.20
N PRO A 100 9.54 13.42 -12.88
CA PRO A 100 9.19 14.83 -12.78
C PRO A 100 7.79 15.13 -13.32
N TRP A 101 7.41 14.51 -14.46
CA TRP A 101 6.07 14.68 -15.03
C TRP A 101 4.97 14.16 -14.09
N TYR A 102 5.16 12.94 -13.56
CA TYR A 102 4.24 12.37 -12.58
C TYR A 102 4.12 13.25 -11.33
N ARG A 103 5.22 13.88 -10.93
CA ARG A 103 5.26 14.74 -9.73
C ARG A 103 4.56 16.09 -9.95
N TRP A 104 4.89 16.78 -11.03
CA TRP A 104 4.55 18.19 -11.19
C TRP A 104 3.33 18.43 -12.08
N VAL A 105 3.08 17.54 -13.05
CA VAL A 105 1.95 17.66 -13.98
C VAL A 105 0.77 16.81 -13.52
N ILE A 106 0.99 15.53 -13.22
CA ILE A 106 -0.09 14.62 -12.78
C ILE A 106 -0.42 14.78 -11.29
N GLY A 107 0.47 15.32 -10.45
CA GLY A 107 0.23 15.57 -9.04
C GLY A 107 0.36 14.35 -8.13
N ARG A 108 0.93 13.24 -8.58
CA ARG A 108 1.21 12.01 -7.80
C ARG A 108 -0.03 11.41 -7.12
N PRO A 109 -1.16 11.23 -7.81
CA PRO A 109 -2.41 10.81 -7.18
C PRO A 109 -2.29 9.49 -6.42
N GLY A 110 -1.63 8.47 -7.00
CA GLY A 110 -1.43 7.17 -6.34
C GLY A 110 -0.56 7.25 -5.09
N HIS A 111 0.51 8.05 -5.11
CA HIS A 111 1.34 8.27 -3.92
C HIS A 111 0.56 8.99 -2.82
N ASN A 112 -0.22 9.99 -3.18
CA ASN A 112 -1.04 10.75 -2.23
C ASN A 112 -2.15 9.88 -1.65
N GLN A 113 -2.81 9.07 -2.48
CA GLN A 113 -3.82 8.11 -2.04
C GLN A 113 -3.27 7.16 -0.97
N MET A 114 -2.15 6.49 -1.26
CA MET A 114 -1.54 5.56 -0.30
C MET A 114 -1.05 6.26 0.97
N ARG A 115 -0.37 7.41 0.83
CA ARG A 115 0.22 8.11 1.98
C ARG A 115 -0.81 8.73 2.90
N HIS A 116 -1.85 9.33 2.36
CA HIS A 116 -2.80 10.15 3.14
C HIS A 116 -4.11 9.43 3.36
N SER A 117 -4.73 8.94 2.28
CA SER A 117 -6.10 8.41 2.33
C SER A 117 -6.17 6.96 2.82
N VAL A 118 -5.10 6.15 2.65
CA VAL A 118 -5.06 4.77 3.12
C VAL A 118 -4.21 4.67 4.40
N LEU A 119 -2.89 4.67 4.26
CA LEU A 119 -1.99 4.39 5.38
C LEU A 119 -2.01 5.50 6.46
N GLY A 120 -1.97 6.76 6.05
CA GLY A 120 -2.02 7.90 6.96
C GLY A 120 -3.36 8.04 7.67
N PHE A 121 -4.46 7.67 7.02
CA PHE A 121 -5.79 7.60 7.62
C PHE A 121 -5.83 6.59 8.78
N CYS A 122 -5.16 5.45 8.63
CA CYS A 122 -5.06 4.40 9.64
C CYS A 122 -3.99 4.66 10.72
N GLY A 123 -3.16 5.71 10.54
CA GLY A 123 -2.15 6.10 11.53
C GLY A 123 -0.73 5.65 11.22
N VAL A 124 -0.50 4.98 10.09
CA VAL A 124 0.85 4.57 9.67
C VAL A 124 1.66 5.80 9.28
N LYS A 125 2.76 6.06 9.98
CA LYS A 125 3.69 7.19 9.77
C LYS A 125 5.10 6.83 10.27
N PRO A 126 6.16 7.23 9.54
CA PRO A 126 6.17 7.89 8.25
C PRO A 126 5.85 6.93 7.10
N VAL A 127 5.26 7.44 6.00
CA VAL A 127 5.11 6.72 4.74
C VAL A 127 6.09 7.30 3.73
N ARG A 128 7.13 6.54 3.37
CA ARG A 128 8.16 6.94 2.41
C ARG A 128 7.88 6.34 1.04
N VAL A 129 8.34 7.00 -0.02
CA VAL A 129 8.15 6.54 -1.40
C VAL A 129 9.50 6.44 -2.10
N SER A 130 9.79 5.29 -2.67
CA SER A 130 10.87 5.06 -3.62
C SER A 130 10.27 4.77 -4.99
N GLN A 131 10.61 5.62 -5.95
CA GLN A 131 10.08 5.62 -7.29
C GLN A 131 11.15 5.12 -8.26
N PHE A 132 10.79 4.15 -9.11
CA PHE A 132 11.67 3.53 -10.09
C PHE A 132 11.06 3.68 -11.50
N GLY A 133 11.68 4.47 -12.33
CA GLY A 133 11.18 4.77 -13.68
C GLY A 133 12.22 5.56 -14.49
N VAL A 134 12.14 5.58 -15.78
CA VAL A 134 11.19 4.96 -16.73
C VAL A 134 11.58 3.50 -16.97
N VAL A 135 10.72 2.54 -16.67
CA VAL A 135 11.08 1.10 -16.69
C VAL A 135 11.38 0.62 -18.11
N LYS A 136 10.51 0.92 -19.08
CA LYS A 136 10.68 0.49 -20.48
C LYS A 136 11.99 0.96 -21.11
N LYS A 137 12.48 2.13 -20.73
CA LYS A 137 13.71 2.72 -21.24
C LYS A 137 14.94 2.44 -20.37
N SER A 138 14.81 1.66 -19.30
CA SER A 138 15.91 1.37 -18.39
C SER A 138 16.80 0.25 -18.92
N SER A 139 18.12 0.42 -18.77
CA SER A 139 19.10 -0.64 -19.05
C SER A 139 19.10 -1.71 -17.95
N PRO A 140 19.61 -2.93 -18.22
CA PRO A 140 19.80 -3.94 -17.19
C PRO A 140 20.61 -3.43 -15.98
N ALA A 141 21.68 -2.68 -16.23
CA ALA A 141 22.50 -2.08 -15.18
C ALA A 141 21.71 -1.08 -14.31
N THR A 142 20.79 -0.32 -14.90
CA THR A 142 19.90 0.59 -14.16
C THR A 142 18.96 -0.18 -13.26
N ARG A 143 18.36 -1.27 -13.78
CA ARG A 143 17.46 -2.13 -13.00
C ARG A 143 18.18 -2.80 -11.83
N GLU A 144 19.40 -3.24 -12.05
CA GLU A 144 20.22 -3.81 -10.99
C GLU A 144 20.55 -2.79 -9.88
N LYS A 145 20.86 -1.52 -10.24
CA LYS A 145 20.99 -0.43 -9.26
C LYS A 145 19.71 -0.22 -8.45
N TRP A 146 18.54 -0.32 -9.07
CA TRP A 146 17.27 -0.20 -8.38
C TRP A 146 17.03 -1.36 -7.42
N LEU A 147 17.35 -2.59 -7.82
CA LEU A 147 17.25 -3.77 -6.97
C LEU A 147 18.19 -3.67 -5.76
N ARG A 148 19.44 -3.27 -5.97
CA ARG A 148 20.39 -3.01 -4.87
C ARG A 148 19.82 -1.94 -3.91
N ARG A 149 19.34 -0.83 -4.44
CA ARG A 149 18.72 0.21 -3.61
C ARG A 149 17.52 -0.30 -2.81
N ALA A 150 16.68 -1.14 -3.40
CA ALA A 150 15.55 -1.75 -2.68
C ALA A 150 16.03 -2.69 -1.58
N ALA A 151 17.07 -3.50 -1.84
CA ALA A 151 17.68 -4.37 -0.85
C ALA A 151 18.29 -3.58 0.32
N ASP A 152 19.04 -2.50 0.05
CA ASP A 152 19.63 -1.62 1.08
C ASP A 152 18.55 -0.98 1.96
N LEU A 153 17.44 -0.56 1.37
CA LEU A 153 16.30 -0.01 2.11
C LEU A 153 15.65 -1.06 3.00
N GLY A 154 15.51 -2.30 2.50
CA GLY A 154 15.00 -3.43 3.27
C GLY A 154 15.92 -3.80 4.43
N ALA A 155 17.23 -3.89 4.20
CA ALA A 155 18.22 -4.16 5.23
C ALA A 155 18.25 -3.09 6.33
N ALA A 156 18.00 -1.84 5.96
CA ALA A 156 17.94 -0.72 6.91
C ALA A 156 16.58 -0.57 7.63
N GLY A 157 15.59 -1.41 7.34
CA GLY A 157 14.23 -1.29 7.89
C GLY A 157 13.54 0.05 7.55
N ARG A 158 13.80 0.57 6.35
CA ARG A 158 13.39 1.92 5.94
C ARG A 158 12.51 1.94 4.71
#